data_5f1485953c0c1708f642adca409afe1d
#
_entry.id   5f1485953c0c1708f642adca409afe1d
#
_cell.length_a   1.000
_cell.length_b   1.000
_cell.length_c   1.000
_cell.angle_alpha   90.00
_cell.angle_beta   90.00
_cell.angle_gamma   90.00
#
_symmetry.space_group_name_H-M   'P 1'
#
loop_
_entity.id
_entity.type
_entity.pdbx_description
1 polymer ?
#
loop_
_entity_poly.entity_id
_entity_poly.type
_entity_poly.pdbx_seq_one_letter_code
_entity_poly.pdbx_strand_id
1 'polypeptide(L)'
;VGIYFYSQAISYEEGVEEAQFALNLASAYTLDMPVVIDTEEVYADGARTADLSNDARTDGVVGFCETVKSAGYTPMIYSNRNWFVQKLDMTRLGDYKLWLAHYANQPDFPYLYSGWQYTGTGTIAGIGQELDLNVWMEGSVY
;
A
#
# COMPACT_ATOMS: atom_id res chain seq x y z
N VAL A 1 -4.36 4.18 15.34
CA VAL A 1 -4.00 2.87 14.74
C VAL A 1 -4.42 2.86 13.29
N GLY A 2 -3.62 2.26 12.41
CA GLY A 2 -3.96 1.94 11.03
C GLY A 2 -3.85 0.44 10.80
N ILE A 3 -4.30 0.00 9.63
CA ILE A 3 -4.13 -1.38 9.19
C ILE A 3 -3.58 -1.42 7.78
N TYR A 4 -2.89 -2.49 7.45
CA TYR A 4 -2.53 -2.80 6.08
C TYR A 4 -2.94 -4.22 5.72
N PHE A 5 -3.19 -4.44 4.44
CA PHE A 5 -3.54 -5.73 3.87
C PHE A 5 -2.59 -6.06 2.72
N TYR A 6 -1.88 -7.19 2.83
CA TYR A 6 -0.99 -7.70 1.78
C TYR A 6 -1.82 -8.33 0.68
N SER A 7 -1.95 -7.62 -0.44
CA SER A 7 -2.87 -7.96 -1.51
C SER A 7 -2.31 -9.00 -2.47
N GLN A 8 -3.15 -9.93 -2.86
CA GLN A 8 -2.95 -10.85 -3.98
C GLN A 8 -4.12 -10.82 -4.97
N ALA A 9 -4.87 -9.72 -4.99
CA ALA A 9 -5.98 -9.53 -5.89
C ALA A 9 -5.53 -9.56 -7.36
N ILE A 10 -6.30 -10.25 -8.20
CA ILE A 10 -6.06 -10.36 -9.65
C ILE A 10 -7.15 -9.65 -10.48
N SER A 11 -8.14 -9.06 -9.81
CA SER A 11 -9.22 -8.29 -10.43
C SER A 11 -9.73 -7.19 -9.51
N TYR A 12 -10.57 -6.32 -10.05
CA TYR A 12 -11.28 -5.29 -9.27
C TYR A 12 -12.12 -5.91 -8.14
N GLU A 13 -12.88 -6.96 -8.46
CA GLU A 13 -13.78 -7.64 -7.52
C GLU A 13 -13.00 -8.24 -6.35
N GLU A 14 -11.84 -8.84 -6.61
CA GLU A 14 -11.00 -9.36 -5.55
C GLU A 14 -10.42 -8.25 -4.67
N GLY A 15 -10.06 -7.11 -5.25
CA GLY A 15 -9.67 -5.93 -4.47
C GLY A 15 -10.79 -5.46 -3.53
N VAL A 16 -12.03 -5.47 -4.01
CA VAL A 16 -13.22 -5.19 -3.16
C VAL A 16 -13.35 -6.21 -2.02
N GLU A 17 -13.22 -7.50 -2.32
CA GLU A 17 -13.31 -8.57 -1.31
C GLU A 17 -12.23 -8.45 -0.23
N GLU A 18 -10.98 -8.18 -0.63
CA GLU A 18 -9.86 -7.98 0.29
C GLU A 18 -10.10 -6.77 1.21
N ALA A 19 -10.59 -5.65 0.66
CA ALA A 19 -10.94 -4.47 1.46
C ALA A 19 -12.06 -4.75 2.46
N GLN A 20 -13.12 -5.43 2.03
CA GLN A 20 -14.22 -5.82 2.90
C GLN A 20 -13.75 -6.74 4.03
N PHE A 21 -12.88 -7.69 3.73
CA PHE A 21 -12.30 -8.58 4.72
C PHE A 21 -11.48 -7.80 5.76
N ALA A 22 -10.58 -6.91 5.32
CA ALA A 22 -9.76 -6.08 6.19
C ALA A 22 -10.61 -5.18 7.09
N LEU A 23 -11.63 -4.51 6.54
CA LEU A 23 -12.54 -3.64 7.27
C LEU A 23 -13.40 -4.42 8.30
N ASN A 24 -13.85 -5.62 7.95
CA ASN A 24 -14.60 -6.47 8.88
C ASN A 24 -13.75 -6.89 10.09
N LEU A 25 -12.49 -7.26 9.88
CA LEU A 25 -11.56 -7.59 10.97
C LEU A 25 -11.27 -6.38 11.86
N ALA A 26 -11.19 -5.19 11.27
CA ALA A 26 -10.92 -3.95 11.99
C ALA A 26 -12.14 -3.31 12.65
N SER A 27 -13.35 -3.83 12.42
CA SER A 27 -14.63 -3.21 12.83
C SER A 27 -14.76 -2.94 14.33
N ALA A 28 -14.03 -3.67 15.18
CA ALA A 28 -14.01 -3.50 16.63
C ALA A 28 -13.05 -2.40 17.11
N TYR A 29 -12.27 -1.79 16.21
CA TYR A 29 -11.21 -0.84 16.53
C TYR A 29 -11.50 0.55 15.92
N THR A 30 -11.04 1.60 16.59
CA THR A 30 -11.01 2.94 16.01
C THR A 30 -9.74 3.10 15.18
N LEU A 31 -9.90 3.39 13.90
CA LEU A 31 -8.77 3.63 12.99
C LEU A 31 -8.54 5.14 12.86
N ASP A 32 -7.37 5.62 13.29
CA ASP A 32 -6.93 7.02 13.20
C ASP A 32 -6.01 7.25 12.00
N MET A 33 -5.48 6.17 11.43
CA MET A 33 -4.56 6.14 10.31
C MET A 33 -5.24 5.50 9.10
N PRO A 34 -4.68 5.66 7.90
CA PRO A 34 -5.23 5.05 6.69
C PRO A 34 -5.40 3.53 6.77
N VAL A 35 -6.30 3.02 5.93
CA VAL A 35 -6.37 1.60 5.57
C VAL A 35 -5.55 1.41 4.30
N VAL A 36 -4.50 0.60 4.39
CA VAL A 36 -3.47 0.50 3.37
C VAL A 36 -3.61 -0.80 2.59
N ILE A 37 -3.62 -0.71 1.26
CA ILE A 37 -3.32 -1.85 0.41
C ILE A 37 -1.81 -1.93 0.21
N ASP A 38 -1.23 -3.08 0.55
CA ASP A 38 0.17 -3.42 0.30
C ASP A 38 0.22 -4.27 -0.98
N THR A 39 0.70 -3.66 -2.06
CA THR A 39 0.80 -4.30 -3.38
C THR A 39 2.24 -4.34 -3.84
N GLU A 40 2.79 -5.55 -3.89
CA GLU A 40 4.19 -5.76 -4.27
C GLU A 40 4.39 -7.16 -4.89
N GLU A 41 5.62 -7.47 -5.26
CA GLU A 41 5.93 -8.77 -5.85
C GLU A 41 5.82 -9.89 -4.81
N VAL A 42 5.07 -10.92 -5.16
CA VAL A 42 4.94 -12.13 -4.34
C VAL A 42 6.01 -13.12 -4.79
N TYR A 43 7.02 -13.30 -3.97
CA TYR A 43 8.13 -14.23 -4.22
C TYR A 43 7.74 -15.68 -3.84
N ALA A 44 6.82 -16.27 -4.60
CA ALA A 44 6.43 -17.66 -4.43
C ALA A 44 6.26 -18.32 -5.79
N ASP A 45 6.63 -19.60 -5.88
CA ASP A 45 6.39 -20.40 -7.08
C ASP A 45 4.89 -20.47 -7.37
N GLY A 46 4.50 -20.07 -8.58
CA GLY A 46 3.11 -20.05 -8.99
C GLY A 46 2.29 -18.91 -8.35
N ALA A 47 2.92 -17.83 -7.92
CA ALA A 47 2.23 -16.65 -7.42
C ALA A 47 1.17 -16.17 -8.41
N ARG A 48 -0.07 -16.08 -7.98
CA ARG A 48 -1.23 -15.74 -8.83
C ARG A 48 -1.15 -14.33 -9.45
N THR A 49 -0.32 -13.45 -8.89
CA THR A 49 -0.11 -12.08 -9.36
C THR A 49 1.07 -11.94 -10.31
N ALA A 50 1.85 -12.99 -10.57
CA ALA A 50 3.11 -12.91 -11.31
C ALA A 50 2.94 -12.39 -12.74
N ASP A 51 1.94 -12.91 -13.46
CA ASP A 51 1.69 -12.61 -14.87
C ASP A 51 0.58 -11.59 -15.13
N LEU A 52 0.18 -10.83 -14.09
CA LEU A 52 -0.85 -9.81 -14.25
C LEU A 52 -0.36 -8.66 -15.13
N SER A 53 -1.25 -8.18 -16.01
CA SER A 53 -1.06 -6.89 -16.68
C SER A 53 -1.08 -5.75 -15.67
N ASN A 54 -0.51 -4.61 -16.05
CA ASN A 54 -0.59 -3.39 -15.22
C ASN A 54 -2.04 -2.97 -14.99
N ASP A 55 -2.90 -3.12 -16.00
CA ASP A 55 -4.33 -2.77 -15.88
C ASP A 55 -5.03 -3.64 -14.83
N ALA A 56 -4.90 -4.97 -14.93
CA ALA A 56 -5.55 -5.89 -13.99
C ALA A 56 -5.04 -5.69 -12.55
N ARG A 57 -3.73 -5.41 -12.40
CA ARG A 57 -3.13 -5.09 -11.11
C ARG A 57 -3.69 -3.79 -10.54
N THR A 58 -3.80 -2.76 -11.39
CA THR A 58 -4.36 -1.46 -11.00
C THR A 58 -5.84 -1.57 -10.69
N ASP A 59 -6.60 -2.42 -11.40
CA ASP A 59 -8.01 -2.70 -11.09
C ASP A 59 -8.19 -3.22 -9.67
N GLY A 60 -7.36 -4.17 -9.22
CA GLY A 60 -7.39 -4.67 -7.84
C GLY A 60 -7.13 -3.57 -6.82
N VAL A 61 -6.12 -2.72 -7.07
CA VAL A 61 -5.81 -1.58 -6.19
C VAL A 61 -6.97 -0.59 -6.14
N VAL A 62 -7.58 -0.26 -7.28
CA VAL A 62 -8.75 0.64 -7.34
C VAL A 62 -9.93 0.06 -6.59
N GLY A 63 -10.25 -1.23 -6.80
CA GLY A 63 -11.33 -1.93 -6.09
C GLY A 63 -11.19 -1.86 -4.57
N PHE A 64 -9.97 -2.08 -4.07
CA PHE A 64 -9.67 -1.94 -2.65
C PHE A 64 -9.86 -0.50 -2.16
N CYS A 65 -9.24 0.47 -2.83
CA CYS A 65 -9.26 1.87 -2.41
C CYS A 65 -10.68 2.48 -2.44
N GLU A 66 -11.46 2.20 -3.48
CA GLU A 66 -12.85 2.66 -3.60
C GLU A 66 -13.73 2.08 -2.48
N THR A 67 -13.53 0.81 -2.12
CA THR A 67 -14.25 0.15 -1.03
C THR A 67 -13.93 0.78 0.31
N VAL A 68 -12.63 1.02 0.59
CA VAL A 68 -12.18 1.69 1.81
C VAL A 68 -12.76 3.11 1.91
N LYS A 69 -12.71 3.87 0.81
CA LYS A 69 -13.25 5.24 0.72
C LYS A 69 -14.76 5.26 0.94
N SER A 70 -15.49 4.33 0.34
CA SER A 70 -16.94 4.19 0.48
C SER A 70 -17.36 3.84 1.91
N ALA A 71 -16.51 3.17 2.66
CA ALA A 71 -16.71 2.89 4.08
C ALA A 71 -16.34 4.07 5.01
N GLY A 72 -15.90 5.20 4.47
CA GLY A 72 -15.60 6.41 5.23
C GLY A 72 -14.17 6.48 5.78
N TYR A 73 -13.28 5.58 5.35
CA TYR A 73 -11.87 5.59 5.73
C TYR A 73 -10.99 6.21 4.64
N THR A 74 -9.79 6.60 5.02
CA THR A 74 -8.78 7.07 4.07
C THR A 74 -8.02 5.90 3.48
N PRO A 75 -8.12 5.61 2.17
CA PRO A 75 -7.30 4.61 1.52
C PRO A 75 -5.87 5.12 1.32
N MET A 76 -4.91 4.19 1.35
CA MET A 76 -3.51 4.45 1.04
C MET A 76 -2.92 3.23 0.34
N ILE A 77 -1.97 3.48 -0.56
CA ILE A 77 -1.29 2.44 -1.32
C ILE A 77 0.16 2.37 -0.86
N TYR A 78 0.58 1.22 -0.35
CA TYR A 78 1.98 0.90 -0.10
C TYR A 78 2.53 0.08 -1.26
N SER A 79 3.69 0.48 -1.74
CA SER A 79 4.49 -0.31 -2.67
C SER A 79 5.93 0.20 -2.74
N ASN A 80 6.80 -0.56 -3.41
CA ASN A 80 8.13 -0.09 -3.73
C ASN A 80 8.14 0.82 -4.97
N ARG A 81 9.21 1.60 -5.11
CA ARG A 81 9.41 2.55 -6.21
C ARG A 81 9.19 1.93 -7.60
N ASN A 82 9.79 0.77 -7.84
CA ASN A 82 9.71 0.14 -9.17
C ASN A 82 8.30 -0.35 -9.48
N TRP A 83 7.60 -0.84 -8.47
CA TRP A 83 6.22 -1.30 -8.62
C TRP A 83 5.30 -0.15 -9.01
N PHE A 84 5.35 0.98 -8.30
CA PHE A 84 4.60 2.17 -8.67
C PHE A 84 4.87 2.64 -10.10
N VAL A 85 6.14 2.72 -10.49
CA VAL A 85 6.53 3.32 -11.78
C VAL A 85 6.32 2.36 -12.96
N GLN A 86 6.42 1.04 -12.75
CA GLN A 86 6.47 0.07 -13.84
C GLN A 86 5.28 -0.90 -13.88
N LYS A 87 4.60 -1.11 -12.76
CA LYS A 87 3.60 -2.17 -12.60
C LYS A 87 2.18 -1.66 -12.32
N LEU A 88 2.03 -0.37 -12.07
CA LEU A 88 0.75 0.28 -11.81
C LEU A 88 0.51 1.42 -12.79
N ASP A 89 -0.74 1.62 -13.17
CA ASP A 89 -1.15 2.81 -13.91
C ASP A 89 -1.43 3.96 -12.93
N MET A 90 -0.41 4.79 -12.70
CA MET A 90 -0.48 5.91 -11.77
C MET A 90 -1.45 7.01 -12.19
N THR A 91 -1.89 7.04 -13.46
CA THR A 91 -2.91 8.01 -13.90
C THR A 91 -4.28 7.76 -13.26
N ARG A 92 -4.53 6.52 -12.84
CA ARG A 92 -5.76 6.09 -12.17
C ARG A 92 -5.68 6.16 -10.64
N LEU A 93 -4.48 6.38 -10.08
CA LEU A 93 -4.20 6.30 -8.65
C LEU A 93 -3.85 7.65 -8.02
N GLY A 94 -3.88 8.74 -8.80
CA GLY A 94 -3.43 10.07 -8.37
C GLY A 94 -4.20 10.69 -7.19
N ASP A 95 -5.40 10.22 -6.90
CA ASP A 95 -6.23 10.70 -5.79
C ASP A 95 -5.96 9.98 -4.46
N TYR A 96 -5.15 8.93 -4.46
CA TYR A 96 -4.86 8.15 -3.28
C TYR A 96 -3.53 8.55 -2.65
N LYS A 97 -3.45 8.44 -1.32
CA LYS A 97 -2.19 8.62 -0.60
C LYS A 97 -1.24 7.47 -0.91
N LEU A 98 0.06 7.80 -1.02
CA LEU A 98 1.10 6.80 -1.27
C LEU A 98 2.01 6.65 -0.06
N TRP A 99 2.37 5.41 0.24
CA TRP A 99 3.42 5.03 1.17
C TRP A 99 4.52 4.32 0.37
N LEU A 100 5.60 5.05 0.13
CA LEU A 100 6.70 4.62 -0.73
C LEU A 100 7.73 3.79 0.04
N ALA A 101 8.02 2.58 -0.40
CA ALA A 101 9.22 1.85 -0.01
C ALA A 101 10.36 2.15 -1.00
N HIS A 102 11.39 2.83 -0.51
CA HIS A 102 12.58 3.12 -1.30
C HIS A 102 13.79 3.29 -0.37
N TYR A 103 14.63 2.27 -0.32
CA TYR A 103 15.79 2.21 0.56
C TYR A 103 16.96 2.98 -0.05
N ALA A 104 16.94 4.30 0.14
CA ALA A 104 17.90 5.24 -0.38
C ALA A 104 18.08 6.42 0.59
N ASN A 105 19.16 7.18 0.45
CA ASN A 105 19.38 8.40 1.24
C ASN A 105 18.38 9.50 0.89
N GLN A 106 17.89 9.50 -0.32
CA GLN A 106 16.88 10.43 -0.83
C GLN A 106 16.02 9.71 -1.87
N PRO A 107 14.69 9.81 -1.79
CA PRO A 107 13.83 9.19 -2.80
C PRO A 107 13.99 9.85 -4.17
N ASP A 108 14.19 9.02 -5.19
CA ASP A 108 14.03 9.36 -6.60
C ASP A 108 12.68 8.82 -7.06
N PHE A 109 11.61 9.58 -6.81
CA PHE A 109 10.25 9.16 -7.08
C PHE A 109 9.43 10.33 -7.65
N PRO A 110 8.73 10.15 -8.79
CA PRO A 110 8.12 11.26 -9.52
C PRO A 110 6.74 11.68 -9.00
N TYR A 111 6.18 10.97 -8.02
CA TYR A 111 4.84 11.25 -7.47
C TYR A 111 4.93 11.73 -6.03
N LEU A 112 3.90 12.43 -5.57
CA LEU A 112 3.77 12.83 -4.16
C LEU A 112 3.49 11.60 -3.29
N TYR A 113 4.07 11.56 -2.09
CA TYR A 113 3.88 10.47 -1.13
C TYR A 113 3.73 11.03 0.28
N SER A 114 2.96 10.35 1.12
CA SER A 114 2.70 10.74 2.51
C SER A 114 3.49 9.92 3.52
N GLY A 115 3.97 8.76 3.14
CA GLY A 115 4.83 7.89 3.93
C GLY A 115 6.05 7.45 3.13
N TRP A 116 7.20 7.32 3.81
CA TRP A 116 8.42 6.80 3.20
C TRP A 116 9.07 5.78 4.12
N GLN A 117 9.07 4.52 3.70
CA GLN A 117 9.89 3.46 4.29
C GLN A 117 11.29 3.54 3.71
N TYR A 118 12.26 3.98 4.52
CA TYR A 118 13.60 4.28 4.05
C TYR A 118 14.63 3.18 4.32
N THR A 119 14.30 2.20 5.15
CA THR A 119 15.12 1.02 5.41
C THR A 119 14.27 -0.13 5.93
N GLY A 120 14.67 -1.37 5.61
CA GLY A 120 14.15 -2.62 6.18
C GLY A 120 15.09 -3.25 7.21
N THR A 121 16.20 -2.57 7.57
CA THR A 121 17.24 -3.08 8.47
C THR A 121 17.52 -2.12 9.62
N GLY A 122 16.52 -1.35 10.02
CA GLY A 122 16.61 -0.42 11.13
C GLY A 122 16.70 -1.11 12.49
N THR A 123 17.32 -0.44 13.46
CA THR A 123 17.44 -0.94 14.82
C THR A 123 16.86 0.05 15.81
N ILE A 124 16.09 -0.45 16.80
CA ILE A 124 15.54 0.35 17.88
C ILE A 124 15.97 -0.28 19.21
N ALA A 125 16.41 0.55 20.15
CA ALA A 125 16.82 0.08 21.46
C ALA A 125 15.68 -0.70 22.15
N GLY A 126 15.99 -1.91 22.63
CA GLY A 126 15.03 -2.80 23.28
C GLY A 126 14.33 -3.78 22.33
N ILE A 127 14.56 -3.71 21.02
CA ILE A 127 14.06 -4.67 20.03
C ILE A 127 15.24 -5.42 19.42
N GLY A 128 15.25 -6.75 19.57
CA GLY A 128 16.36 -7.62 19.18
C GLY A 128 16.39 -8.05 17.72
N GLN A 129 15.55 -7.46 16.86
CA GLN A 129 15.48 -7.76 15.43
C GLN A 129 15.51 -6.47 14.60
N GLU A 130 15.88 -6.61 13.34
CA GLU A 130 15.78 -5.53 12.35
C GLU A 130 14.32 -5.18 12.07
N LEU A 131 14.07 -3.90 11.80
CA LEU A 131 12.73 -3.35 11.58
C LEU A 131 12.72 -2.41 10.38
N ASP A 132 11.55 -2.33 9.78
CA ASP A 132 11.25 -1.28 8.82
C ASP A 132 11.11 0.06 9.53
N LEU A 133 11.88 1.05 9.09
CA LEU A 133 11.76 2.40 9.61
C LEU A 133 11.16 3.33 8.55
N ASN A 134 10.27 4.20 9.03
CA ASN A 134 9.44 5.04 8.19
C ASN A 134 9.49 6.49 8.64
N VAL A 135 9.33 7.41 7.68
CA VAL A 135 9.01 8.81 7.91
C VAL A 135 7.59 9.06 7.43
N TRP A 136 6.79 9.68 8.27
CA TRP A 136 5.43 10.11 7.94
C TRP A 136 5.40 11.63 7.79
N MET A 137 4.84 12.12 6.68
CA MET A 137 4.79 13.54 6.40
C MET A 137 3.43 14.10 6.81
N GLU A 138 3.42 14.82 7.92
CA GLU A 138 2.25 15.56 8.38
C GLU A 138 2.01 16.78 7.48
N GLY A 139 0.75 17.05 7.17
CA GLY A 139 0.36 18.24 6.42
C GLY A 139 0.54 18.14 4.90
N SER A 140 0.83 16.98 4.37
CA SER A 140 0.70 16.72 2.93
C SER A 140 -0.79 16.81 2.56
N VAL A 141 -1.25 18.00 2.35
CA VAL A 141 -2.58 18.27 1.80
C VAL A 141 -2.44 18.21 0.28
N TYR A 142 -3.05 17.24 -0.33
CA TYR A 142 -3.06 17.07 -1.78
C TYR A 142 -4.48 17.03 -2.30
#